data_4ffbfd315a18ae0e899db660e2b2adbb
#
_entry.id   4ffbfd315a18ae0e899db660e2b2adbb
#
_cell.length_a   1.000
_cell.length_b   1.000
_cell.length_c   1.000
_cell.angle_alpha   90.00
_cell.angle_beta   90.00
_cell.angle_gamma   90.00
#
_symmetry.space_group_name_H-M   'P 1'
#
loop_
_entity.id
_entity.type
_entity.pdbx_description
1 polymer ?
#
loop_
_entity_poly.entity_id
_entity_poly.type
_entity_poly.pdbx_seq_one_letter_code
_entity_poly.pdbx_strand_id
1 'polypeptide(L)'
;MGHETRAASLAAEAYVYGTPLVRGLETVGMLTQDGLGSLPATAFNHFAHAEPATGWPGDEGTLCSLAPLDLSEGPLVLQVPPSGPRYAVYQFVDAWTNDFAYVGLRAGGADGGSWLLAPPGWDGQVPGSVREVIEAPTAVAMLVVRYACVLGDAEDVAAVRELRAGLALHPLTAPGLGRGGLPGGDPLAEPALRFWERLRVWAGDFPPSGADRAYQERFQSLGLLEEGATPYAEPAAELRWALEEGEAAGRAQIEAAAWRWGQDGGEGDGGEGDGAPSGRSAEGGGSAGAVAPAAEGGSRGGWKGAAHLFDFNLDHLGPGTLDAPPWRVADRSEAYLRRAVAARVGLWGPHGYEATTTQTYRDAAGERLDGANAYTLRLPPPPPAHGWALSAYGVPRRPGPEPRAVSDRTPGLVREPDGTVVLRLSARPPRTAAANWVPVPAGPFRAVLRLYVPEAGYRVPGLVRAEPE
;
A
#
# COMPACT_ATOMS: atom_id res chain seq x y z
N MET A 1 17.51 31.66 17.79
CA MET A 1 17.32 30.23 18.22
C MET A 1 15.85 29.82 18.38
N GLY A 2 14.97 30.50 19.13
CA GLY A 2 13.59 30.02 19.32
C GLY A 2 12.69 30.07 18.08
N HIS A 3 12.81 31.07 17.22
CA HIS A 3 12.00 31.20 15.99
C HIS A 3 12.44 30.23 14.89
N GLU A 4 13.73 30.08 14.67
CA GLU A 4 14.33 29.17 13.68
C GLU A 4 13.96 27.72 14.02
N THR A 5 14.13 27.29 15.26
CA THR A 5 13.74 25.96 15.73
C THR A 5 12.24 25.66 15.48
N ARG A 6 11.38 26.68 15.66
CA ARG A 6 9.94 26.55 15.42
C ARG A 6 9.63 26.41 13.93
N ALA A 7 10.29 27.16 13.05
CA ALA A 7 10.11 27.07 11.61
C ALA A 7 10.57 25.70 11.08
N ALA A 8 11.71 25.17 11.53
CA ALA A 8 12.18 23.84 11.17
C ALA A 8 11.24 22.72 11.67
N SER A 9 10.69 22.86 12.89
CA SER A 9 9.68 21.91 13.39
C SER A 9 8.41 21.91 12.52
N LEU A 10 7.94 23.10 12.14
CA LEU A 10 6.79 23.24 11.24
C LEU A 10 7.07 22.64 9.85
N ALA A 11 8.29 22.84 9.33
CA ALA A 11 8.72 22.24 8.07
C ALA A 11 8.79 20.70 8.17
N ALA A 12 9.22 20.12 9.31
CA ALA A 12 9.20 18.69 9.52
C ALA A 12 7.75 18.13 9.51
N GLU A 13 6.80 18.81 10.13
CA GLU A 13 5.39 18.46 10.06
C GLU A 13 4.86 18.53 8.61
N ALA A 14 5.20 19.59 7.87
CA ALA A 14 4.82 19.77 6.47
C ALA A 14 5.44 18.71 5.55
N TYR A 15 6.69 18.29 5.82
CA TYR A 15 7.35 17.21 5.09
C TYR A 15 6.61 15.88 5.28
N VAL A 16 6.29 15.51 6.53
CA VAL A 16 5.51 14.30 6.82
C VAL A 16 4.15 14.36 6.14
N TYR A 17 3.45 15.47 6.25
CA TYR A 17 2.15 15.69 5.61
C TYR A 17 2.20 15.58 4.09
N GLY A 18 3.19 16.21 3.44
CA GLY A 18 3.32 16.28 1.98
C GLY A 18 3.96 15.06 1.31
N THR A 19 4.69 14.22 2.08
CA THR A 19 5.40 13.05 1.55
C THR A 19 4.50 12.12 0.73
N PRO A 20 3.26 11.77 1.11
CA PRO A 20 2.39 10.90 0.33
C PRO A 20 2.07 11.47 -1.05
N LEU A 21 1.69 12.74 -1.12
CA LEU A 21 1.40 13.43 -2.38
C LEU A 21 2.62 13.43 -3.30
N VAL A 22 3.76 13.89 -2.79
CA VAL A 22 4.97 14.03 -3.62
C VAL A 22 5.46 12.67 -4.10
N ARG A 23 5.60 11.68 -3.22
CA ARG A 23 6.05 10.34 -3.62
C ARG A 23 5.05 9.61 -4.51
N GLY A 24 3.75 9.75 -4.23
CA GLY A 24 2.69 9.16 -5.04
C GLY A 24 2.77 9.67 -6.49
N LEU A 25 2.79 10.97 -6.66
CA LEU A 25 2.83 11.58 -8.00
C LEU A 25 4.19 11.44 -8.70
N GLU A 26 5.31 11.44 -7.98
CA GLU A 26 6.61 11.06 -8.56
C GLU A 26 6.57 9.63 -9.13
N THR A 27 5.93 8.71 -8.40
CA THR A 27 5.80 7.32 -8.86
C THR A 27 4.87 7.21 -10.07
N VAL A 28 3.78 8.00 -10.11
CA VAL A 28 2.94 8.14 -11.32
C VAL A 28 3.76 8.68 -12.48
N GLY A 29 4.57 9.71 -12.26
CA GLY A 29 5.47 10.28 -13.29
C GLY A 29 6.47 9.25 -13.80
N MET A 30 7.10 8.47 -12.92
CA MET A 30 7.99 7.37 -13.35
C MET A 30 7.25 6.33 -14.17
N LEU A 31 6.06 5.88 -13.73
CA LEU A 31 5.26 4.89 -14.46
C LEU A 31 4.88 5.40 -15.87
N THR A 32 4.62 6.68 -16.03
CA THR A 32 4.23 7.23 -17.32
C THR A 32 5.40 7.50 -18.25
N GLN A 33 6.63 7.67 -17.76
CA GLN A 33 7.82 8.02 -18.56
C GLN A 33 8.73 6.81 -18.76
N ASP A 34 9.12 6.15 -17.68
CA ASP A 34 10.18 5.14 -17.67
C ASP A 34 9.67 3.72 -17.36
N GLY A 35 8.43 3.61 -16.87
CA GLY A 35 7.93 2.38 -16.27
C GLY A 35 8.24 2.32 -14.77
N LEU A 36 7.81 1.26 -14.09
CA LEU A 36 7.96 1.11 -12.65
C LEU A 36 8.42 -0.30 -12.31
N GLY A 37 9.68 -0.45 -11.93
CA GLY A 37 10.30 -1.77 -11.72
C GLY A 37 10.28 -2.56 -13.02
N SER A 38 9.47 -3.62 -13.07
CA SER A 38 9.30 -4.47 -14.26
C SER A 38 8.06 -4.14 -15.09
N LEU A 39 7.24 -3.19 -14.64
CA LEU A 39 6.12 -2.69 -15.41
C LEU A 39 6.62 -1.76 -16.52
N PRO A 40 6.16 -1.94 -17.77
CA PRO A 40 6.50 -1.02 -18.85
C PRO A 40 5.90 0.37 -18.60
N ALA A 41 6.47 1.38 -19.20
CA ALA A 41 5.87 2.70 -19.26
C ALA A 41 4.47 2.62 -19.89
N THR A 42 3.54 3.40 -19.35
CA THR A 42 2.16 3.45 -19.86
C THR A 42 1.65 4.89 -19.87
N ALA A 43 0.83 5.25 -20.85
CA ALA A 43 0.20 6.55 -20.85
C ALA A 43 -0.89 6.66 -19.77
N PHE A 44 -1.27 7.89 -19.41
CA PHE A 44 -2.47 8.11 -18.60
C PHE A 44 -3.68 7.44 -19.26
N ASN A 45 -4.58 6.93 -18.43
CA ASN A 45 -5.81 6.23 -18.81
C ASN A 45 -5.59 4.92 -19.60
N HIS A 46 -4.37 4.34 -19.48
CA HIS A 46 -4.03 3.03 -20.04
C HIS A 46 -3.45 2.12 -18.96
N PHE A 47 -3.63 0.82 -19.15
CA PHE A 47 -3.14 -0.18 -18.21
C PHE A 47 -1.71 -0.64 -18.52
N ALA A 48 -0.85 -0.67 -17.49
CA ALA A 48 0.36 -1.46 -17.46
C ALA A 48 0.06 -2.79 -16.71
N HIS A 49 0.43 -3.92 -17.31
CA HIS A 49 0.17 -5.23 -16.74
C HIS A 49 1.45 -5.89 -16.24
N ALA A 50 1.48 -6.29 -14.96
CA ALA A 50 2.56 -7.11 -14.43
C ALA A 50 2.46 -8.56 -14.94
N GLU A 51 3.62 -9.17 -15.18
CA GLU A 51 3.72 -10.58 -15.56
C GLU A 51 4.29 -11.42 -14.40
N PRO A 52 4.01 -12.74 -14.32
CA PRO A 52 4.46 -13.58 -13.20
C PRO A 52 5.98 -13.57 -12.97
N ALA A 53 6.77 -13.44 -14.05
CA ALA A 53 8.23 -13.40 -13.98
C ALA A 53 8.79 -12.06 -13.45
N THR A 54 7.96 -11.03 -13.45
CA THR A 54 8.37 -9.65 -13.19
C THR A 54 7.67 -9.04 -11.99
N GLY A 55 6.90 -9.81 -11.25
CA GLY A 55 5.95 -9.48 -10.18
C GLY A 55 6.11 -8.14 -9.49
N TRP A 56 5.02 -7.48 -9.20
CA TRP A 56 4.99 -6.31 -8.34
C TRP A 56 5.42 -6.73 -6.92
N PRO A 57 6.42 -6.08 -6.30
CA PRO A 57 6.85 -6.45 -4.96
C PRO A 57 5.70 -6.41 -3.95
N GLY A 58 5.48 -7.51 -3.26
CA GLY A 58 4.43 -7.63 -2.25
C GLY A 58 3.07 -8.13 -2.75
N ASP A 59 2.96 -8.52 -4.01
CA ASP A 59 1.72 -9.07 -4.60
C ASP A 59 1.77 -10.59 -4.83
N GLU A 60 2.46 -11.31 -3.97
CA GLU A 60 2.49 -12.78 -3.99
C GLU A 60 1.06 -13.34 -3.93
N GLY A 61 0.69 -14.16 -4.92
CA GLY A 61 -0.65 -14.72 -5.03
C GLY A 61 -1.66 -13.86 -5.78
N THR A 62 -1.22 -12.72 -6.37
CA THR A 62 -2.02 -11.92 -7.30
C THR A 62 -1.22 -11.51 -8.54
N LEU A 63 -1.93 -11.24 -9.63
CA LEU A 63 -1.40 -10.49 -10.78
C LEU A 63 -1.99 -9.09 -10.80
N CYS A 64 -1.11 -8.09 -10.82
CA CYS A 64 -1.47 -6.68 -10.80
C CYS A 64 -1.57 -6.06 -12.19
N SER A 65 -2.43 -5.06 -12.29
CA SER A 65 -2.44 -4.08 -13.37
C SER A 65 -2.56 -2.68 -12.79
N LEU A 66 -1.82 -1.73 -13.31
CA LEU A 66 -1.85 -0.34 -12.87
C LEU A 66 -2.32 0.55 -14.02
N ALA A 67 -3.16 1.54 -13.72
CA ALA A 67 -3.50 2.60 -14.66
C ALA A 67 -3.41 3.95 -13.94
N PRO A 68 -2.45 4.81 -14.34
CA PRO A 68 -2.49 6.21 -13.92
C PRO A 68 -3.69 6.88 -14.60
N LEU A 69 -4.53 7.52 -13.82
CA LEU A 69 -5.75 8.18 -14.30
C LEU A 69 -5.52 9.69 -14.37
N ASP A 70 -5.91 10.28 -15.48
CA ASP A 70 -6.06 11.72 -15.64
C ASP A 70 -7.49 12.02 -16.07
N LEU A 71 -8.24 12.60 -15.15
CA LEU A 71 -9.64 12.97 -15.32
C LEU A 71 -9.79 14.46 -15.67
N SER A 72 -8.71 15.21 -15.85
CA SER A 72 -8.77 16.64 -16.18
C SER A 72 -9.43 16.93 -17.53
N GLU A 73 -9.43 15.95 -18.45
CA GLU A 73 -10.08 16.03 -19.74
C GLU A 73 -11.55 15.57 -19.73
N GLY A 74 -12.02 15.05 -18.60
CA GLY A 74 -13.39 14.58 -18.43
C GLY A 74 -13.47 13.18 -17.82
N PRO A 75 -14.71 12.68 -17.61
CA PRO A 75 -14.94 11.39 -17.00
C PRO A 75 -14.55 10.23 -17.92
N LEU A 76 -14.18 9.11 -17.26
CA LEU A 76 -13.85 7.84 -17.91
C LEU A 76 -14.89 6.77 -17.55
N VAL A 77 -15.17 5.88 -18.49
CA VAL A 77 -15.93 4.66 -18.25
C VAL A 77 -14.94 3.51 -18.06
N LEU A 78 -14.93 2.93 -16.87
CA LEU A 78 -14.20 1.71 -16.59
C LEU A 78 -15.09 0.51 -16.94
N GLN A 79 -14.64 -0.32 -17.86
CA GLN A 79 -15.23 -1.62 -18.18
C GLN A 79 -14.54 -2.70 -17.35
N VAL A 80 -15.29 -3.40 -16.51
CA VAL A 80 -14.83 -4.48 -15.63
C VAL A 80 -15.38 -5.82 -16.14
N PRO A 81 -14.54 -6.81 -16.42
CA PRO A 81 -14.99 -8.15 -16.80
C PRO A 81 -15.54 -8.91 -15.58
N PRO A 82 -16.46 -9.87 -15.77
CA PRO A 82 -16.93 -10.72 -14.69
C PRO A 82 -15.79 -11.61 -14.17
N SER A 83 -15.51 -11.56 -12.88
CA SER A 83 -14.47 -12.38 -12.22
C SER A 83 -15.02 -13.65 -11.57
N GLY A 84 -16.35 -13.75 -11.42
CA GLY A 84 -16.99 -14.85 -10.71
C GLY A 84 -16.48 -14.96 -9.26
N PRO A 85 -16.15 -16.20 -8.82
CA PRO A 85 -15.66 -16.41 -7.45
C PRO A 85 -14.18 -16.06 -7.25
N ARG A 86 -13.45 -15.63 -8.31
CA ARG A 86 -12.06 -15.21 -8.18
C ARG A 86 -11.99 -13.90 -7.42
N TYR A 87 -11.14 -13.81 -6.41
CA TYR A 87 -10.83 -12.50 -5.81
C TYR A 87 -10.28 -11.58 -6.90
N ALA A 88 -10.99 -10.49 -7.09
CA ALA A 88 -10.61 -9.38 -7.94
C ALA A 88 -10.95 -8.09 -7.22
N VAL A 89 -10.04 -7.14 -7.24
CA VAL A 89 -10.24 -5.81 -6.67
C VAL A 89 -9.72 -4.74 -7.63
N TYR A 90 -10.49 -3.69 -7.75
CA TYR A 90 -10.21 -2.45 -8.46
C TYR A 90 -10.20 -1.36 -7.41
N GLN A 91 -9.01 -0.97 -7.00
CA GLN A 91 -8.75 -0.01 -5.92
C GLN A 91 -8.45 1.34 -6.55
N PHE A 92 -9.18 2.38 -6.11
CA PHE A 92 -8.99 3.74 -6.59
C PHE A 92 -8.33 4.56 -5.50
N VAL A 93 -7.18 5.15 -5.85
CA VAL A 93 -6.31 5.89 -4.93
C VAL A 93 -6.15 7.31 -5.46
N ASP A 94 -6.44 8.31 -4.64
CA ASP A 94 -6.30 9.72 -5.02
C ASP A 94 -4.83 10.19 -5.02
N ALA A 95 -4.57 11.43 -5.42
CA ALA A 95 -3.22 12.00 -5.45
C ALA A 95 -2.57 12.03 -4.05
N TRP A 96 -3.37 12.11 -2.96
CA TRP A 96 -2.92 12.07 -1.56
C TRP A 96 -2.75 10.67 -1.00
N THR A 97 -2.86 9.65 -1.85
CA THR A 97 -2.76 8.23 -1.50
C THR A 97 -3.91 7.68 -0.64
N ASN A 98 -5.06 8.35 -0.61
CA ASN A 98 -6.25 7.80 0.04
C ASN A 98 -6.95 6.80 -0.89
N ASP A 99 -7.28 5.63 -0.36
CA ASP A 99 -8.14 4.66 -1.03
C ASP A 99 -9.60 5.15 -0.96
N PHE A 100 -10.09 5.80 -2.00
CA PHE A 100 -11.39 6.48 -1.96
C PHE A 100 -12.56 5.66 -2.50
N ALA A 101 -12.31 4.61 -3.26
CA ALA A 101 -13.34 3.70 -3.75
C ALA A 101 -12.78 2.31 -4.07
N TYR A 102 -13.66 1.32 -4.10
CA TYR A 102 -13.36 -0.06 -4.48
C TYR A 102 -14.48 -0.62 -5.35
N VAL A 103 -14.10 -1.42 -6.35
CA VAL A 103 -14.96 -2.29 -7.11
C VAL A 103 -14.35 -3.69 -7.06
N GLY A 104 -15.13 -4.74 -7.13
CA GLY A 104 -14.62 -6.10 -7.14
C GLY A 104 -15.45 -7.06 -6.33
N LEU A 105 -14.88 -8.18 -5.94
CA LEU A 105 -15.63 -9.29 -5.32
C LEU A 105 -16.38 -8.84 -4.06
N ARG A 106 -15.73 -8.14 -3.15
CA ARG A 106 -16.35 -7.63 -1.92
C ARG A 106 -17.31 -6.48 -2.20
N ALA A 107 -16.96 -5.58 -3.10
CA ALA A 107 -17.65 -4.33 -3.39
C ALA A 107 -18.70 -4.46 -4.52
N GLY A 108 -19.28 -5.65 -4.75
CA GLY A 108 -20.38 -5.85 -5.68
C GLY A 108 -20.02 -5.90 -7.17
N GLY A 109 -18.72 -5.99 -7.52
CA GLY A 109 -18.25 -5.99 -8.90
C GLY A 109 -17.95 -7.37 -9.52
N ALA A 110 -18.24 -8.48 -8.83
CA ALA A 110 -17.91 -9.83 -9.30
C ALA A 110 -18.55 -10.21 -10.65
N ASP A 111 -19.74 -9.68 -10.94
CA ASP A 111 -20.45 -9.92 -12.21
C ASP A 111 -19.98 -9.02 -13.36
N GLY A 112 -18.97 -8.19 -13.12
CA GLY A 112 -18.49 -7.20 -14.08
C GLY A 112 -19.48 -6.07 -14.34
N GLY A 113 -19.22 -5.25 -15.33
CA GLY A 113 -20.06 -4.12 -15.72
C GLY A 113 -19.26 -2.85 -16.00
N SER A 114 -19.94 -1.70 -16.01
CA SER A 114 -19.32 -0.41 -16.29
C SER A 114 -19.50 0.54 -15.10
N TRP A 115 -18.44 1.24 -14.73
CA TRP A 115 -18.42 2.29 -13.72
C TRP A 115 -17.97 3.60 -14.35
N LEU A 116 -18.58 4.71 -13.93
CA LEU A 116 -18.18 6.05 -14.37
C LEU A 116 -17.20 6.64 -13.35
N LEU A 117 -16.00 6.95 -13.78
CA LEU A 117 -15.01 7.70 -12.99
C LEU A 117 -15.17 9.17 -13.32
N ALA A 118 -15.70 9.94 -12.39
CA ALA A 118 -15.96 11.36 -12.57
C ALA A 118 -14.85 12.20 -11.91
N PRO A 119 -14.38 13.28 -12.57
CA PRO A 119 -13.51 14.25 -11.90
C PRO A 119 -14.23 14.98 -10.77
N PRO A 120 -13.48 15.67 -9.88
CA PRO A 120 -14.09 16.44 -8.80
C PRO A 120 -15.15 17.45 -9.30
N GLY A 121 -16.34 17.42 -8.70
CA GLY A 121 -17.42 18.36 -9.01
C GLY A 121 -18.07 18.21 -10.39
N TRP A 122 -17.93 17.05 -11.03
CA TRP A 122 -18.58 16.77 -12.29
C TRP A 122 -20.11 16.59 -12.10
N ASP A 123 -20.91 17.30 -12.90
CA ASP A 123 -22.36 17.32 -12.83
C ASP A 123 -23.06 16.88 -14.14
N GLY A 124 -22.32 16.21 -15.03
CA GLY A 124 -22.81 15.77 -16.34
C GLY A 124 -23.79 14.60 -16.26
N GLN A 125 -24.29 14.19 -17.44
CA GLN A 125 -25.26 13.09 -17.54
C GLN A 125 -24.58 11.71 -17.39
N VAL A 126 -25.13 10.90 -16.50
CA VAL A 126 -24.68 9.51 -16.28
C VAL A 126 -25.38 8.59 -17.31
N PRO A 127 -24.62 7.82 -18.12
CA PRO A 127 -25.21 6.84 -19.04
C PRO A 127 -25.98 5.74 -18.28
N GLY A 128 -27.13 5.34 -18.81
CA GLY A 128 -27.95 4.29 -18.18
C GLY A 128 -27.33 2.88 -18.13
N SER A 129 -26.21 2.67 -18.84
CA SER A 129 -25.42 1.41 -18.78
C SER A 129 -24.41 1.36 -17.64
N VAL A 130 -24.19 2.48 -16.96
CA VAL A 130 -23.26 2.58 -15.82
C VAL A 130 -23.93 2.07 -14.56
N ARG A 131 -23.24 1.20 -13.82
CA ARG A 131 -23.74 0.66 -12.55
C ARG A 131 -23.70 1.71 -11.44
N GLU A 132 -22.61 2.48 -11.37
CA GLU A 132 -22.36 3.42 -10.30
C GLU A 132 -21.35 4.48 -10.74
N VAL A 133 -21.44 5.66 -10.14
CA VAL A 133 -20.48 6.76 -10.33
C VAL A 133 -19.47 6.76 -9.19
N ILE A 134 -18.20 6.80 -9.54
CA ILE A 134 -17.08 6.96 -8.61
C ILE A 134 -16.54 8.37 -8.81
N GLU A 135 -16.84 9.27 -7.89
CA GLU A 135 -16.32 10.64 -7.90
C GLU A 135 -14.91 10.64 -7.31
N ALA A 136 -13.93 11.04 -8.12
CA ALA A 136 -12.54 11.14 -7.68
C ALA A 136 -12.33 12.42 -6.85
N PRO A 137 -11.62 12.36 -5.71
CA PRO A 137 -11.31 13.54 -4.92
C PRO A 137 -10.32 14.48 -5.61
N THR A 138 -9.50 13.95 -6.53
CA THR A 138 -8.48 14.68 -7.30
C THR A 138 -8.55 14.32 -8.77
N ALA A 139 -8.18 15.26 -9.66
CA ALA A 139 -8.22 15.04 -11.11
C ALA A 139 -7.20 13.97 -11.57
N VAL A 140 -6.11 13.77 -10.84
CA VAL A 140 -5.17 12.65 -11.05
C VAL A 140 -5.40 11.63 -9.94
N ALA A 141 -5.45 10.35 -10.32
CA ALA A 141 -5.63 9.23 -9.42
C ALA A 141 -4.85 8.00 -9.93
N MET A 142 -4.80 6.95 -9.14
CA MET A 142 -4.26 5.64 -9.53
C MET A 142 -5.35 4.58 -9.42
N LEU A 143 -5.50 3.78 -10.46
CA LEU A 143 -6.29 2.55 -10.42
C LEU A 143 -5.35 1.37 -10.29
N VAL A 144 -5.49 0.63 -9.19
CA VAL A 144 -4.72 -0.59 -8.92
C VAL A 144 -5.66 -1.78 -8.98
N VAL A 145 -5.40 -2.69 -9.92
CA VAL A 145 -6.21 -3.89 -10.13
C VAL A 145 -5.41 -5.10 -9.68
N ARG A 146 -6.02 -5.96 -8.87
CA ARG A 146 -5.41 -7.23 -8.43
C ARG A 146 -6.37 -8.39 -8.68
N TYR A 147 -5.87 -9.43 -9.32
CA TYR A 147 -6.58 -10.70 -9.48
C TYR A 147 -5.82 -11.80 -8.74
N ALA A 148 -6.49 -12.55 -7.87
CA ALA A 148 -5.89 -13.74 -7.25
C ALA A 148 -5.41 -14.69 -8.35
N CYS A 149 -4.16 -15.17 -8.23
CA CYS A 149 -3.50 -15.98 -9.22
C CYS A 149 -2.48 -16.93 -8.59
N VAL A 150 -2.51 -18.18 -9.00
CA VAL A 150 -1.45 -19.14 -8.68
C VAL A 150 -0.34 -18.95 -9.71
N LEU A 151 0.64 -18.10 -9.40
CA LEU A 151 1.68 -17.63 -10.33
C LEU A 151 2.49 -18.77 -11.00
N GLY A 152 2.58 -19.94 -10.37
CA GLY A 152 3.23 -21.12 -10.93
C GLY A 152 2.34 -22.02 -11.79
N ASP A 153 1.06 -21.67 -11.96
CA ASP A 153 0.08 -22.41 -12.75
C ASP A 153 -0.22 -21.66 -14.05
N ALA A 154 0.19 -22.25 -15.18
CA ALA A 154 0.04 -21.61 -16.49
C ALA A 154 -1.44 -21.43 -16.91
N GLU A 155 -2.34 -22.31 -16.47
CA GLU A 155 -3.78 -22.22 -16.77
C GLU A 155 -4.40 -21.08 -15.96
N ASP A 156 -4.06 -20.95 -14.69
CA ASP A 156 -4.58 -19.87 -13.83
C ASP A 156 -4.04 -18.50 -14.28
N VAL A 157 -2.78 -18.43 -14.72
CA VAL A 157 -2.19 -17.23 -15.33
C VAL A 157 -2.91 -16.86 -16.63
N ALA A 158 -3.19 -17.85 -17.51
CA ALA A 158 -3.92 -17.60 -18.74
C ALA A 158 -5.34 -17.08 -18.47
N ALA A 159 -6.05 -17.64 -17.50
CA ALA A 159 -7.38 -17.16 -17.10
C ALA A 159 -7.36 -15.71 -16.60
N VAL A 160 -6.32 -15.29 -15.86
CA VAL A 160 -6.17 -13.87 -15.45
C VAL A 160 -5.87 -12.98 -16.66
N ARG A 161 -5.07 -13.45 -17.62
CA ARG A 161 -4.82 -12.68 -18.85
C ARG A 161 -6.09 -12.46 -19.67
N GLU A 162 -6.99 -13.45 -19.73
CA GLU A 162 -8.32 -13.28 -20.35
C GLU A 162 -9.16 -12.23 -19.63
N LEU A 163 -9.18 -12.23 -18.28
CA LEU A 163 -9.84 -11.16 -17.52
C LEU A 163 -9.26 -9.79 -17.87
N ARG A 164 -7.93 -9.66 -17.90
CA ARG A 164 -7.26 -8.40 -18.26
C ARG A 164 -7.62 -7.93 -19.68
N ALA A 165 -7.82 -8.83 -20.62
CA ALA A 165 -8.24 -8.49 -21.99
C ALA A 165 -9.63 -7.87 -22.07
N GLY A 166 -10.49 -8.14 -21.08
CA GLY A 166 -11.81 -7.51 -20.93
C GLY A 166 -11.80 -6.21 -20.11
N LEU A 167 -10.65 -5.80 -19.57
CA LEU A 167 -10.50 -4.60 -18.77
C LEU A 167 -10.17 -3.41 -19.66
N ALA A 168 -10.97 -2.34 -19.61
CA ALA A 168 -10.76 -1.17 -20.46
C ALA A 168 -11.17 0.14 -19.76
N LEU A 169 -10.52 1.22 -20.16
CA LEU A 169 -10.86 2.60 -19.81
C LEU A 169 -11.21 3.35 -21.12
N HIS A 170 -12.34 4.01 -21.14
CA HIS A 170 -12.80 4.78 -22.29
C HIS A 170 -13.24 6.17 -21.86
N PRO A 171 -12.84 7.25 -22.56
CA PRO A 171 -13.42 8.56 -22.33
C PRO A 171 -14.95 8.51 -22.51
N LEU A 172 -15.70 9.14 -21.62
CA LEU A 172 -17.15 9.26 -21.77
C LEU A 172 -17.54 10.18 -22.94
N THR A 173 -16.75 11.22 -23.14
CA THR A 173 -16.87 12.20 -24.23
C THR A 173 -15.55 12.33 -24.96
N ALA A 174 -15.56 13.00 -26.10
CA ALA A 174 -14.30 13.36 -26.76
C ALA A 174 -13.39 14.11 -25.77
N PRO A 175 -12.08 13.77 -25.72
CA PRO A 175 -11.16 14.43 -24.81
C PRO A 175 -11.23 15.97 -24.96
N GLY A 176 -11.26 16.66 -23.82
CA GLY A 176 -11.22 18.11 -23.75
C GLY A 176 -9.80 18.65 -23.97
N LEU A 177 -9.65 19.97 -23.83
CA LEU A 177 -8.34 20.63 -23.77
C LEU A 177 -7.81 20.65 -22.32
N GLY A 178 -7.82 19.49 -21.66
CA GLY A 178 -7.25 19.34 -20.33
C GLY A 178 -5.74 19.61 -20.33
N ARG A 179 -5.15 19.79 -19.13
CA ARG A 179 -3.69 20.01 -19.01
C ARG A 179 -2.88 18.81 -19.48
N GLY A 180 -3.43 17.62 -19.38
CA GLY A 180 -2.75 16.35 -19.65
C GLY A 180 -1.52 16.12 -18.74
N GLY A 181 -1.59 15.13 -17.88
CA GLY A 181 -0.48 14.70 -17.04
C GLY A 181 -0.23 15.53 -15.77
N LEU A 182 0.97 15.40 -15.22
CA LEU A 182 1.35 16.08 -13.99
C LEU A 182 1.90 17.49 -14.26
N PRO A 183 1.48 18.49 -13.50
CA PRO A 183 2.07 19.82 -13.60
C PRO A 183 3.54 19.81 -13.18
N GLY A 184 4.39 20.49 -13.93
CA GLY A 184 5.79 20.68 -13.59
C GLY A 184 5.96 21.71 -12.48
N GLY A 185 7.00 21.53 -11.63
CA GLY A 185 7.47 22.60 -10.75
C GLY A 185 8.18 23.70 -11.53
N ASP A 186 8.33 24.87 -10.92
CA ASP A 186 9.09 25.98 -11.49
C ASP A 186 10.57 25.56 -11.63
N PRO A 187 11.17 25.66 -12.83
CA PRO A 187 12.57 25.30 -13.04
C PRO A 187 13.56 26.22 -12.30
N LEU A 188 13.11 27.39 -11.86
CA LEU A 188 13.92 28.32 -11.07
C LEU A 188 14.06 27.90 -9.60
N ALA A 189 13.21 27.00 -9.12
CA ALA A 189 13.34 26.49 -7.74
C ALA A 189 14.69 25.79 -7.55
N GLU A 190 15.35 26.07 -6.44
CA GLU A 190 16.63 25.44 -6.11
C GLU A 190 16.54 23.92 -6.07
N PRO A 191 17.54 23.21 -6.58
CA PRO A 191 17.53 21.75 -6.60
C PRO A 191 17.33 21.11 -5.23
N ALA A 192 17.85 21.71 -4.17
CA ALA A 192 17.70 21.26 -2.80
C ALA A 192 16.27 21.41 -2.26
N LEU A 193 15.47 22.31 -2.87
CA LEU A 193 14.10 22.61 -2.44
C LEU A 193 13.02 22.03 -3.39
N ARG A 194 13.38 21.14 -4.29
CA ARG A 194 12.45 20.52 -5.25
C ARG A 194 11.27 19.79 -4.61
N PHE A 195 11.46 19.18 -3.46
CA PHE A 195 10.36 18.56 -2.72
C PHE A 195 9.30 19.60 -2.37
N TRP A 196 9.72 20.75 -1.85
CA TRP A 196 8.84 21.83 -1.43
C TRP A 196 8.11 22.48 -2.60
N GLU A 197 8.81 22.66 -3.72
CA GLU A 197 8.20 23.18 -4.94
C GLU A 197 7.14 22.22 -5.49
N ARG A 198 7.44 20.92 -5.56
CA ARG A 198 6.47 19.91 -5.98
C ARG A 198 5.27 19.87 -5.04
N LEU A 199 5.51 19.89 -3.72
CA LEU A 199 4.44 19.91 -2.74
C LEU A 199 3.53 21.13 -2.94
N ARG A 200 4.12 22.33 -3.14
CA ARG A 200 3.38 23.57 -3.38
C ARG A 200 2.50 23.47 -4.64
N VAL A 201 3.10 23.12 -5.77
CA VAL A 201 2.40 23.04 -7.07
C VAL A 201 1.33 21.96 -7.05
N TRP A 202 1.66 20.78 -6.56
CA TRP A 202 0.73 19.64 -6.60
C TRP A 202 -0.39 19.75 -5.56
N ALA A 203 -0.13 20.35 -4.40
CA ALA A 203 -1.20 20.61 -3.43
C ALA A 203 -2.17 21.70 -3.91
N GLY A 204 -1.73 22.63 -4.77
CA GLY A 204 -2.59 23.60 -5.45
C GLY A 204 -3.45 22.96 -6.54
N ASP A 205 -2.87 22.10 -7.37
CA ASP A 205 -3.57 21.45 -8.49
C ASP A 205 -4.42 20.25 -8.04
N PHE A 206 -4.05 19.59 -6.95
CA PHE A 206 -4.75 18.45 -6.36
C PHE A 206 -5.08 18.76 -4.89
N PRO A 207 -6.03 19.66 -4.63
CA PRO A 207 -6.31 20.11 -3.27
C PRO A 207 -6.76 18.94 -2.37
N PRO A 208 -6.31 18.92 -1.10
CA PRO A 208 -6.72 17.90 -0.14
C PRO A 208 -8.18 18.10 0.31
N SER A 209 -8.68 17.17 1.14
CA SER A 209 -9.98 17.31 1.80
C SER A 209 -10.12 18.63 2.56
N GLY A 210 -11.35 19.04 2.86
CA GLY A 210 -11.60 20.29 3.60
C GLY A 210 -10.89 20.33 4.96
N ALA A 211 -10.87 19.21 5.69
CA ALA A 211 -10.20 19.11 6.99
C ALA A 211 -8.66 19.18 6.85
N ASP A 212 -8.10 18.53 5.85
CA ASP A 212 -6.66 18.57 5.57
C ASP A 212 -6.24 19.93 5.00
N ARG A 213 -7.12 20.63 4.27
CA ARG A 213 -6.88 22.01 3.81
C ARG A 213 -6.70 22.97 4.97
N ALA A 214 -7.57 22.89 5.99
CA ALA A 214 -7.43 23.68 7.22
C ALA A 214 -6.12 23.34 7.98
N TYR A 215 -5.69 22.09 7.95
CA TYR A 215 -4.38 21.71 8.50
C TYR A 215 -3.22 22.32 7.70
N GLN A 216 -3.32 22.32 6.38
CA GLN A 216 -2.31 22.84 5.45
C GLN A 216 -2.10 24.36 5.60
N GLU A 217 -3.14 25.13 6.00
CA GLU A 217 -3.02 26.58 6.26
C GLU A 217 -1.92 26.92 7.28
N ARG A 218 -1.58 26.00 8.19
CA ARG A 218 -0.48 26.16 9.15
C ARG A 218 0.87 26.33 8.48
N PHE A 219 1.03 25.86 7.26
CA PHE A 219 2.29 25.85 6.50
C PHE A 219 2.48 27.09 5.62
N GLN A 220 1.60 28.08 5.73
CA GLN A 220 1.67 29.31 4.93
C GLN A 220 3.04 30.00 5.01
N SER A 221 3.62 30.08 6.21
CA SER A 221 4.94 30.72 6.41
C SER A 221 6.11 29.98 5.74
N LEU A 222 5.89 28.78 5.24
CA LEU A 222 6.87 28.00 4.48
C LEU A 222 6.78 28.22 2.96
N GLY A 223 5.89 29.10 2.49
CA GLY A 223 5.66 29.36 1.06
C GLY A 223 4.79 28.34 0.35
N LEU A 224 4.25 27.33 1.05
CA LEU A 224 3.51 26.20 0.43
C LEU A 224 2.15 26.60 -0.15
N LEU A 225 1.59 27.75 0.23
CA LEU A 225 0.30 28.25 -0.24
C LEU A 225 0.45 29.44 -1.19
N GLU A 226 1.68 29.77 -1.58
CA GLU A 226 1.92 30.88 -2.51
C GLU A 226 1.61 30.46 -3.93
N GLU A 227 0.81 31.27 -4.63
CA GLU A 227 0.48 31.10 -6.05
C GLU A 227 1.50 31.85 -6.94
N GLY A 228 1.64 31.41 -8.19
CA GLY A 228 2.49 32.04 -9.17
C GLY A 228 3.96 31.61 -9.08
N ALA A 229 4.89 32.60 -9.15
CA ALA A 229 6.32 32.30 -9.15
C ALA A 229 6.76 31.59 -7.86
N THR A 230 7.73 30.70 -7.99
CA THR A 230 8.22 29.91 -6.84
C THR A 230 8.89 30.79 -5.77
N PRO A 231 8.55 30.65 -4.50
CA PRO A 231 9.29 31.28 -3.41
C PRO A 231 10.66 30.63 -3.15
N TYR A 232 10.95 29.53 -3.83
CA TYR A 232 12.15 28.71 -3.62
C TYR A 232 13.27 28.94 -4.65
N ALA A 233 13.16 29.99 -5.51
CA ALA A 233 14.24 30.37 -6.41
C ALA A 233 15.40 31.04 -5.68
N GLU A 234 15.11 32.00 -4.82
CA GLU A 234 16.06 32.75 -4.01
C GLU A 234 15.47 32.96 -2.60
N PRO A 235 15.24 31.89 -1.82
CA PRO A 235 14.61 32.02 -0.51
C PRO A 235 15.53 32.73 0.48
N ALA A 236 14.94 33.45 1.45
CA ALA A 236 15.69 33.98 2.57
C ALA A 236 16.46 32.85 3.29
N ALA A 237 17.65 33.16 3.83
CA ALA A 237 18.52 32.16 4.43
C ALA A 237 17.84 31.38 5.57
N GLU A 238 17.01 32.05 6.36
CA GLU A 238 16.23 31.45 7.44
C GLU A 238 15.19 30.46 6.94
N LEU A 239 14.50 30.79 5.84
CA LEU A 239 13.53 29.89 5.22
C LEU A 239 14.23 28.67 4.63
N ARG A 240 15.31 28.86 3.85
CA ARG A 240 16.12 27.78 3.31
C ARG A 240 16.54 26.81 4.40
N TRP A 241 17.18 27.33 5.45
CA TRP A 241 17.64 26.51 6.58
C TRP A 241 16.48 25.75 7.23
N ALA A 242 15.33 26.41 7.47
CA ALA A 242 14.17 25.76 8.07
C ALA A 242 13.61 24.63 7.21
N LEU A 243 13.59 24.79 5.88
CA LEU A 243 13.12 23.75 4.95
C LEU A 243 14.08 22.57 4.88
N GLU A 244 15.40 22.80 4.81
CA GLU A 244 16.43 21.75 4.77
C GLU A 244 16.45 20.93 6.07
N GLU A 245 16.47 21.59 7.24
CA GLU A 245 16.42 20.92 8.55
C GLU A 245 15.08 20.21 8.76
N GLY A 246 13.97 20.83 8.34
CA GLY A 246 12.64 20.24 8.42
C GLY A 246 12.51 18.99 7.57
N GLU A 247 13.03 19.00 6.35
CA GLU A 247 13.07 17.80 5.49
C GLU A 247 13.88 16.68 6.14
N ALA A 248 15.08 16.98 6.66
CA ALA A 248 15.93 16.01 7.34
C ALA A 248 15.23 15.40 8.57
N ALA A 249 14.61 16.24 9.41
CA ALA A 249 13.90 15.80 10.61
C ALA A 249 12.63 15.01 10.28
N GLY A 250 11.83 15.46 9.32
CA GLY A 250 10.62 14.75 8.87
C GLY A 250 10.95 13.39 8.23
N ARG A 251 12.00 13.32 7.43
CA ARG A 251 12.53 12.07 6.87
C ARG A 251 12.95 11.11 7.97
N ALA A 252 13.71 11.58 8.96
CA ALA A 252 14.12 10.75 10.10
C ALA A 252 12.92 10.25 10.91
N GLN A 253 11.88 11.05 11.07
CA GLN A 253 10.64 10.66 11.74
C GLN A 253 9.91 9.54 10.97
N ILE A 254 9.79 9.65 9.64
CA ILE A 254 9.19 8.62 8.78
C ILE A 254 10.00 7.33 8.84
N GLU A 255 11.34 7.41 8.72
CA GLU A 255 12.21 6.22 8.76
C GLU A 255 12.14 5.53 10.14
N ALA A 256 12.14 6.29 11.24
CA ALA A 256 12.00 5.71 12.56
C ALA A 256 10.63 5.05 12.78
N ALA A 257 9.56 5.62 12.20
CA ALA A 257 8.24 5.01 12.25
C ALA A 257 8.16 3.76 11.35
N ALA A 258 8.69 3.83 10.13
CA ALA A 258 8.78 2.69 9.20
C ALA A 258 9.60 1.53 9.80
N TRP A 259 10.71 1.86 10.51
CA TRP A 259 11.50 0.87 11.24
C TRP A 259 10.69 0.18 12.34
N ARG A 260 9.90 0.91 13.13
CA ARG A 260 9.01 0.32 14.13
C ARG A 260 7.96 -0.60 13.49
N TRP A 261 7.33 -0.16 12.40
CA TRP A 261 6.42 -1.00 11.62
C TRP A 261 7.13 -2.25 11.06
N GLY A 262 8.37 -2.10 10.58
CA GLY A 262 9.20 -3.21 10.12
C GLY A 262 9.70 -4.11 11.25
N GLN A 263 9.98 -3.58 12.45
CA GLN A 263 10.39 -4.36 13.64
C GLN A 263 9.22 -5.04 14.34
N ASP A 264 8.08 -4.41 14.37
CA ASP A 264 6.83 -5.10 14.67
C ASP A 264 6.55 -6.17 13.61
N GLY A 265 7.19 -6.12 12.44
CA GLY A 265 7.21 -7.06 11.33
C GLY A 265 8.53 -7.78 11.01
N GLY A 266 9.65 -7.46 11.61
CA GLY A 266 10.94 -8.14 11.33
C GLY A 266 12.16 -7.43 11.93
N GLU A 267 13.01 -8.17 12.61
CA GLU A 267 14.32 -7.68 13.03
C GLU A 267 15.18 -7.42 11.79
N GLY A 268 15.65 -6.18 11.62
CA GLY A 268 16.66 -5.83 10.63
C GLY A 268 17.95 -6.60 10.90
N ASP A 269 18.57 -7.06 9.84
CA ASP A 269 19.92 -7.65 9.84
C ASP A 269 20.90 -6.66 10.49
N GLY A 270 21.43 -7.06 11.66
CA GLY A 270 22.41 -6.27 12.38
C GLY A 270 23.74 -6.22 11.62
N GLY A 271 23.94 -5.13 10.88
CA GLY A 271 25.26 -4.67 10.53
C GLY A 271 25.93 -4.17 11.81
N GLU A 272 26.97 -4.85 12.28
CA GLU A 272 27.87 -4.38 13.33
C GLU A 272 28.42 -3.01 12.95
N GLY A 273 28.03 -1.99 13.70
CA GLY A 273 28.59 -0.65 13.69
C GLY A 273 28.74 -0.18 15.12
N ASP A 274 29.97 -0.27 15.63
CA ASP A 274 30.41 0.22 16.92
C ASP A 274 29.94 1.64 17.23
N GLY A 275 29.50 1.88 18.47
CA GLY A 275 29.54 3.21 19.07
C GLY A 275 28.27 3.67 19.78
N ALA A 276 27.97 3.11 20.96
CA ALA A 276 27.07 3.76 21.92
C ALA A 276 27.86 4.81 22.72
N PRO A 277 27.27 5.98 23.01
CA PRO A 277 27.59 6.69 24.25
C PRO A 277 26.47 6.50 25.28
N SER A 278 26.86 5.89 26.38
CA SER A 278 26.14 5.90 27.66
C SER A 278 26.00 7.34 28.20
N GLY A 279 24.80 7.73 28.62
CA GLY A 279 24.62 9.04 29.26
C GLY A 279 23.27 9.24 29.95
N ARG A 280 23.18 8.79 31.18
CA ARG A 280 22.49 9.36 32.36
C ARG A 280 21.03 9.84 32.27
N SER A 281 20.28 9.22 33.15
CA SER A 281 19.00 9.62 33.75
C SER A 281 18.87 11.13 34.07
N ALA A 282 17.70 11.70 33.73
CA ALA A 282 17.14 12.84 34.48
C ALA A 282 15.65 12.60 34.68
N GLU A 283 15.26 12.48 35.93
CA GLU A 283 13.87 12.48 36.41
C GLU A 283 13.26 13.88 36.27
N GLY A 284 11.97 13.97 35.97
CA GLY A 284 11.23 15.23 36.08
C GLY A 284 9.86 15.19 35.39
N GLY A 285 8.86 14.84 36.13
CA GLY A 285 7.44 15.02 36.21
C GLY A 285 6.67 15.84 35.14
N GLY A 286 5.51 15.30 34.72
CA GLY A 286 4.48 16.02 34.00
C GLY A 286 3.51 15.07 33.31
N SER A 287 2.46 14.69 34.02
CA SER A 287 1.38 13.85 33.52
C SER A 287 0.56 14.57 32.46
N ALA A 288 0.57 14.10 31.23
CA ALA A 288 -0.55 14.20 30.30
C ALA A 288 -0.77 12.79 29.76
N GLY A 289 -1.96 12.23 30.04
CA GLY A 289 -2.31 10.87 29.69
C GLY A 289 -2.33 10.68 28.18
N ALA A 290 -1.24 10.17 27.64
CA ALA A 290 -1.25 9.57 26.32
C ALA A 290 -1.99 8.24 26.47
N VAL A 291 -3.21 8.17 25.94
CA VAL A 291 -3.86 6.88 25.66
C VAL A 291 -2.94 6.19 24.65
N ALA A 292 -2.21 5.20 25.10
CA ALA A 292 -1.45 4.33 24.22
C ALA A 292 -2.43 3.77 23.16
N PRO A 293 -2.09 3.80 21.85
CA PRO A 293 -2.87 3.11 20.86
C PRO A 293 -3.00 1.66 21.34
N ALA A 294 -4.23 1.14 21.24
CA ALA A 294 -4.49 -0.24 21.63
C ALA A 294 -3.43 -1.12 20.95
N ALA A 295 -2.55 -1.70 21.76
CA ALA A 295 -1.50 -2.57 21.29
C ALA A 295 -2.20 -3.65 20.47
N GLU A 296 -1.97 -3.63 19.15
CA GLU A 296 -2.41 -4.72 18.28
C GLU A 296 -1.86 -5.98 18.89
N GLY A 297 -2.76 -6.78 19.49
CA GLY A 297 -2.38 -7.89 20.32
C GLY A 297 -1.52 -8.86 19.53
N GLY A 298 -0.26 -8.98 19.91
CA GLY A 298 0.68 -9.89 19.29
C GLY A 298 -0.02 -11.25 19.15
N SER A 299 -0.18 -11.72 17.91
CA SER A 299 -0.80 -13.02 17.67
C SER A 299 0.03 -14.05 18.41
N ARG A 300 -0.62 -14.99 19.10
CA ARG A 300 0.05 -16.09 19.83
C ARG A 300 0.91 -16.99 18.93
N GLY A 301 1.19 -16.64 17.70
CA GLY A 301 1.93 -17.41 16.73
C GLY A 301 3.11 -16.69 16.11
N GLY A 302 3.54 -15.54 16.67
CA GLY A 302 4.71 -14.82 16.14
C GLY A 302 4.46 -14.08 14.81
N TRP A 303 3.26 -14.14 14.25
CA TRP A 303 2.89 -13.39 13.07
C TRP A 303 2.79 -11.90 13.38
N LYS A 304 3.40 -11.10 12.54
CA LYS A 304 3.40 -9.65 12.60
C LYS A 304 2.93 -9.12 11.26
N GLY A 305 2.18 -8.04 11.23
CA GLY A 305 1.62 -7.57 9.98
C GLY A 305 1.41 -6.09 9.92
N ALA A 306 1.43 -5.58 8.70
CA ALA A 306 1.00 -4.25 8.36
C ALA A 306 -0.52 -4.21 8.09
N ALA A 307 -1.31 -4.95 8.88
CA ALA A 307 -2.74 -5.17 8.62
C ALA A 307 -3.52 -3.87 8.45
N HIS A 308 -3.11 -2.82 9.15
CA HIS A 308 -3.80 -1.52 9.15
C HIS A 308 -2.92 -0.38 8.66
N LEU A 309 -1.84 -0.67 7.93
CA LEU A 309 -0.92 0.36 7.45
C LEU A 309 -1.61 1.36 6.50
N PHE A 310 -2.57 0.90 5.71
CA PHE A 310 -3.27 1.70 4.70
C PHE A 310 -4.64 2.22 5.14
N ASP A 311 -5.05 1.99 6.40
CA ASP A 311 -6.36 2.36 6.96
C ASP A 311 -6.41 3.81 7.44
N PHE A 312 -5.87 4.74 6.67
CA PHE A 312 -5.74 6.15 7.06
C PHE A 312 -6.70 7.11 6.34
N ASN A 313 -7.51 6.63 5.39
CA ASN A 313 -8.51 7.47 4.75
C ASN A 313 -9.66 7.79 5.71
N LEU A 314 -9.85 9.07 6.01
CA LEU A 314 -10.87 9.56 6.93
C LEU A 314 -11.96 10.41 6.25
N ASP A 315 -11.74 10.82 5.01
CA ASP A 315 -12.51 11.89 4.38
C ASP A 315 -13.26 11.46 3.11
N HIS A 316 -12.69 10.55 2.31
CA HIS A 316 -13.23 10.16 1.01
C HIS A 316 -13.73 8.72 1.05
N LEU A 317 -14.97 8.54 1.49
CA LEU A 317 -15.61 7.24 1.66
C LEU A 317 -16.60 6.99 0.52
N GLY A 318 -16.07 6.75 -0.67
CA GLY A 318 -16.86 6.46 -1.86
C GLY A 318 -17.35 5.01 -1.96
N PRO A 319 -17.87 4.60 -3.12
CA PRO A 319 -18.38 3.26 -3.35
C PRO A 319 -17.42 2.17 -2.94
N GLY A 320 -17.91 1.13 -2.26
CA GLY A 320 -17.13 -0.03 -1.85
C GLY A 320 -16.19 0.21 -0.66
N THR A 321 -16.10 1.39 -0.08
CA THR A 321 -15.36 1.63 1.18
C THR A 321 -16.17 1.21 2.40
N LEU A 322 -15.49 0.91 3.52
CA LEU A 322 -16.12 0.60 4.79
C LEU A 322 -15.72 1.63 5.84
N ASP A 323 -16.71 2.26 6.44
CA ASP A 323 -16.54 3.18 7.56
C ASP A 323 -16.95 2.50 8.88
N ALA A 324 -16.07 1.67 9.40
CA ALA A 324 -16.31 0.98 10.66
C ALA A 324 -15.09 1.09 11.59
N PRO A 325 -15.29 1.18 12.92
CA PRO A 325 -14.22 1.39 13.89
C PRO A 325 -13.01 0.45 13.75
N PRO A 326 -13.16 -0.85 13.44
CA PRO A 326 -12.03 -1.75 13.27
C PRO A 326 -11.10 -1.38 12.11
N TRP A 327 -11.57 -0.56 11.18
CA TRP A 327 -10.93 -0.22 9.91
C TRP A 327 -10.60 1.28 9.79
N ARG A 328 -10.57 2.01 10.91
CA ARG A 328 -10.27 3.44 10.93
C ARG A 328 -9.12 3.77 11.86
N VAL A 329 -8.30 4.72 11.45
CA VAL A 329 -7.40 5.43 12.36
C VAL A 329 -8.24 6.42 13.19
N ALA A 330 -8.13 6.34 14.51
CA ALA A 330 -8.94 7.18 15.40
C ALA A 330 -8.49 8.65 15.43
N ASP A 331 -7.19 8.89 15.27
CA ASP A 331 -6.59 10.22 15.33
C ASP A 331 -6.05 10.66 13.97
N ARG A 332 -6.49 11.82 13.49
CA ARG A 332 -6.03 12.41 12.22
C ARG A 332 -4.53 12.69 12.20
N SER A 333 -3.95 13.10 13.31
CA SER A 333 -2.51 13.36 13.38
C SER A 333 -1.69 12.07 13.21
N GLU A 334 -2.20 10.96 13.74
CA GLU A 334 -1.63 9.63 13.50
C GLU A 334 -1.78 9.21 12.03
N ALA A 335 -2.92 9.56 11.40
CA ALA A 335 -3.14 9.27 9.99
C ALA A 335 -2.10 9.93 9.07
N TYR A 336 -1.63 11.15 9.36
CA TYR A 336 -0.59 11.80 8.56
C TYR A 336 0.73 11.04 8.58
N LEU A 337 1.21 10.65 9.77
CA LEU A 337 2.44 9.86 9.87
C LEU A 337 2.27 8.47 9.25
N ARG A 338 1.14 7.81 9.48
CA ARG A 338 0.84 6.49 8.92
C ARG A 338 0.83 6.51 7.38
N ARG A 339 0.19 7.53 6.78
CA ARG A 339 0.17 7.76 5.33
C ARG A 339 1.58 7.97 4.77
N ALA A 340 2.42 8.76 5.46
CA ALA A 340 3.81 8.97 5.07
C ALA A 340 4.65 7.68 5.16
N VAL A 341 4.46 6.87 6.21
CA VAL A 341 5.08 5.55 6.34
C VAL A 341 4.63 4.61 5.23
N ALA A 342 3.32 4.55 4.95
CA ALA A 342 2.77 3.76 3.85
C ALA A 342 3.39 4.14 2.51
N ALA A 343 3.48 5.45 2.22
CA ALA A 343 4.15 5.96 1.02
C ALA A 343 5.65 5.61 0.96
N ARG A 344 6.31 5.45 2.11
CA ARG A 344 7.74 5.08 2.20
C ARG A 344 7.98 3.59 1.98
N VAL A 345 7.15 2.71 2.53
CA VAL A 345 7.37 1.26 2.52
C VAL A 345 6.65 0.54 1.38
N GLY A 346 5.59 1.12 0.83
CA GLY A 346 4.87 0.55 -0.31
C GLY A 346 3.65 1.38 -0.65
N LEU A 347 3.64 2.04 -1.81
CA LEU A 347 2.51 2.82 -2.29
C LEU A 347 1.33 1.92 -2.68
N TRP A 348 0.11 2.45 -2.52
CA TRP A 348 -1.13 1.91 -3.06
C TRP A 348 -1.47 0.51 -2.55
N GLY A 349 -1.09 0.19 -1.29
CA GLY A 349 -1.58 -1.01 -0.63
C GLY A 349 -3.07 -0.91 -0.33
N PRO A 350 -3.81 -2.02 -0.38
CA PRO A 350 -5.23 -2.02 -0.10
C PRO A 350 -5.51 -1.78 1.38
N HIS A 351 -6.67 -1.19 1.67
CA HIS A 351 -7.23 -1.09 3.02
C HIS A 351 -7.37 -2.47 3.67
N GLY A 352 -7.23 -2.55 4.99
CA GLY A 352 -7.22 -3.82 5.73
C GLY A 352 -8.47 -4.68 5.52
N TYR A 353 -9.64 -4.08 5.29
CA TYR A 353 -10.85 -4.84 4.95
C TYR A 353 -10.82 -5.48 3.57
N GLU A 354 -9.93 -5.05 2.68
CA GLU A 354 -9.80 -5.61 1.33
C GLU A 354 -8.75 -6.72 1.28
N ALA A 355 -7.56 -6.46 1.85
CA ALA A 355 -6.55 -7.49 2.01
C ALA A 355 -5.58 -7.14 3.14
N THR A 356 -5.08 -8.16 3.83
CA THR A 356 -4.01 -8.02 4.81
C THR A 356 -2.83 -8.90 4.45
N THR A 357 -1.63 -8.44 4.80
CA THR A 357 -0.42 -9.22 4.67
C THR A 357 0.23 -9.34 6.03
N THR A 358 0.45 -10.58 6.49
CA THR A 358 1.16 -10.87 7.71
C THR A 358 2.41 -11.68 7.43
N GLN A 359 3.44 -11.51 8.25
CA GLN A 359 4.69 -12.25 8.10
C GLN A 359 5.18 -12.75 9.44
N THR A 360 5.96 -13.83 9.42
CA THR A 360 6.66 -14.31 10.61
C THR A 360 8.07 -14.80 10.26
N TYR A 361 9.00 -14.53 11.16
CA TYR A 361 10.38 -15.04 11.15
C TYR A 361 10.59 -16.12 12.21
N ARG A 362 9.56 -16.39 13.02
CA ARG A 362 9.61 -17.28 14.17
C ARG A 362 8.43 -18.25 14.15
N ASP A 363 8.65 -19.41 14.72
CA ASP A 363 7.59 -20.39 14.95
C ASP A 363 6.77 -20.07 16.25
N ALA A 364 5.82 -20.92 16.58
CA ALA A 364 4.96 -20.77 17.74
C ALA A 364 5.71 -20.87 19.09
N ALA A 365 6.91 -21.45 19.09
CA ALA A 365 7.80 -21.52 20.25
C ALA A 365 8.71 -20.28 20.38
N GLY A 366 8.70 -19.37 19.37
CA GLY A 366 9.56 -18.19 19.31
C GLY A 366 10.93 -18.43 18.67
N GLU A 367 11.19 -19.64 18.15
CA GLU A 367 12.44 -19.97 17.47
C GLU A 367 12.46 -19.45 16.04
N ARG A 368 13.63 -19.05 15.53
CA ARG A 368 13.79 -18.57 14.15
C ARG A 368 13.45 -19.66 13.14
N LEU A 369 12.74 -19.27 12.08
CA LEU A 369 12.43 -20.18 10.98
C LEU A 369 13.69 -20.47 10.16
N ASP A 370 13.99 -21.76 9.99
CA ASP A 370 15.09 -22.25 9.18
C ASP A 370 14.66 -23.49 8.38
N GLY A 371 14.99 -23.53 7.10
CA GLY A 371 14.62 -24.62 6.19
C GLY A 371 15.33 -25.95 6.45
N ALA A 372 16.27 -26.01 7.41
CA ALA A 372 16.75 -27.28 7.96
C ALA A 372 15.65 -28.05 8.73
N ASN A 373 14.57 -27.34 9.11
CA ASN A 373 13.41 -27.88 9.82
C ASN A 373 12.18 -27.87 8.91
N ALA A 374 11.18 -28.65 9.28
CA ALA A 374 9.84 -28.61 8.71
C ALA A 374 8.86 -27.95 9.70
N TYR A 375 7.83 -27.31 9.16
CA TYR A 375 6.80 -26.64 9.96
C TYR A 375 5.41 -26.96 9.40
N THR A 376 4.42 -26.83 10.26
CA THR A 376 3.01 -26.99 9.91
C THR A 376 2.25 -25.73 10.28
N LEU A 377 1.42 -25.25 9.36
CA LEU A 377 0.42 -24.21 9.59
C LEU A 377 -0.96 -24.80 9.41
N ARG A 378 -1.80 -24.71 10.42
CA ARG A 378 -3.20 -25.15 10.37
C ARG A 378 -4.09 -23.91 10.22
N LEU A 379 -4.74 -23.76 9.07
CA LEU A 379 -5.72 -22.70 8.81
C LEU A 379 -7.13 -23.26 9.08
N PRO A 380 -7.77 -22.91 10.20
CA PRO A 380 -9.12 -23.37 10.50
C PRO A 380 -10.16 -22.75 9.56
N PRO A 381 -11.30 -23.40 9.32
CA PRO A 381 -12.40 -22.81 8.57
C PRO A 381 -13.20 -21.81 9.45
N PRO A 382 -13.79 -20.75 8.86
CA PRO A 382 -13.39 -20.31 7.55
C PRO A 382 -12.07 -19.54 7.66
N PRO A 383 -11.04 -19.92 6.90
CA PRO A 383 -10.05 -18.92 6.58
C PRO A 383 -10.80 -17.77 5.93
N PRO A 384 -10.25 -16.56 5.92
CA PRO A 384 -10.95 -15.35 5.47
C PRO A 384 -11.85 -15.62 4.26
N ALA A 385 -13.01 -15.03 4.24
CA ALA A 385 -14.17 -15.41 3.43
C ALA A 385 -13.90 -15.58 1.91
N HIS A 386 -12.81 -15.00 1.37
CA HIS A 386 -12.55 -14.94 -0.06
C HIS A 386 -11.15 -15.39 -0.49
N GLY A 387 -10.36 -15.96 0.39
CA GLY A 387 -9.12 -16.62 -0.01
C GLY A 387 -7.87 -16.20 0.79
N TRP A 388 -6.79 -16.92 0.52
CA TRP A 388 -5.49 -16.70 1.14
C TRP A 388 -4.36 -17.17 0.20
N ALA A 389 -3.14 -16.67 0.42
CA ALA A 389 -1.92 -17.16 -0.20
C ALA A 389 -0.76 -17.16 0.81
N LEU A 390 0.01 -18.24 0.85
CA LEU A 390 1.20 -18.40 1.71
C LEU A 390 2.44 -18.63 0.86
N SER A 391 3.48 -17.83 1.11
CA SER A 391 4.78 -17.93 0.48
C SER A 391 5.91 -17.92 1.52
N ALA A 392 7.10 -18.41 1.16
CA ALA A 392 8.28 -18.37 2.02
C ALA A 392 9.47 -17.74 1.28
N TYR A 393 10.15 -16.80 1.92
CA TYR A 393 11.27 -16.03 1.37
C TYR A 393 12.54 -16.23 2.20
N GLY A 394 13.67 -16.43 1.54
CA GLY A 394 14.98 -16.46 2.23
C GLY A 394 15.31 -15.14 2.93
N VAL A 395 16.05 -15.23 4.02
CA VAL A 395 16.57 -14.08 4.77
C VAL A 395 18.11 -14.20 4.83
N PRO A 396 18.84 -13.21 4.26
CA PRO A 396 18.35 -12.06 3.49
C PRO A 396 17.69 -12.48 2.15
N ARG A 397 16.77 -11.65 1.65
CA ARG A 397 16.14 -11.90 0.34
C ARG A 397 17.21 -11.78 -0.75
N ARG A 398 17.37 -12.84 -1.54
CA ARG A 398 18.27 -12.84 -2.71
C ARG A 398 17.45 -12.57 -3.97
N PRO A 399 18.03 -11.87 -4.97
CA PRO A 399 17.42 -11.79 -6.29
C PRO A 399 17.20 -13.20 -6.87
N GLY A 400 16.05 -13.42 -7.46
CA GLY A 400 15.69 -14.72 -8.04
C GLY A 400 14.20 -14.76 -8.39
N PRO A 401 13.72 -15.88 -8.95
CA PRO A 401 12.30 -16.05 -9.21
C PRO A 401 11.49 -15.98 -7.91
N GLU A 402 10.26 -15.48 -8.02
CA GLU A 402 9.34 -15.47 -6.88
C GLU A 402 9.10 -16.89 -6.37
N PRO A 403 9.04 -17.08 -5.03
CA PRO A 403 8.78 -18.39 -4.46
C PRO A 403 7.38 -18.87 -4.86
N ARG A 404 7.22 -20.18 -4.98
CA ARG A 404 5.92 -20.78 -5.20
C ARG A 404 5.00 -20.46 -4.02
N ALA A 405 3.90 -19.78 -4.31
CA ALA A 405 2.81 -19.61 -3.36
C ALA A 405 1.92 -20.85 -3.33
N VAL A 406 1.38 -21.19 -2.15
CA VAL A 406 0.25 -22.10 -1.99
C VAL A 406 -0.94 -21.29 -1.52
N SER A 407 -2.09 -21.46 -2.15
CA SER A 407 -3.29 -20.67 -1.90
C SER A 407 -4.53 -21.58 -1.84
N ASP A 408 -5.68 -20.99 -1.47
CA ASP A 408 -6.99 -21.64 -1.56
C ASP A 408 -7.35 -22.12 -2.98
N ARG A 409 -6.68 -21.58 -4.00
CA ARG A 409 -6.85 -21.91 -5.42
C ARG A 409 -5.85 -22.95 -5.95
N THR A 410 -4.90 -23.40 -5.13
CA THR A 410 -3.89 -24.39 -5.57
C THR A 410 -4.57 -25.69 -6.00
N PRO A 411 -4.35 -26.16 -7.24
CA PRO A 411 -4.94 -27.39 -7.73
C PRO A 411 -4.61 -28.60 -6.82
N GLY A 412 -5.63 -29.38 -6.47
CA GLY A 412 -5.47 -30.55 -5.62
C GLY A 412 -5.25 -30.27 -4.14
N LEU A 413 -5.49 -29.04 -3.67
CA LEU A 413 -5.40 -28.67 -2.25
C LEU A 413 -6.29 -29.59 -1.40
N VAL A 414 -5.69 -30.27 -0.42
CA VAL A 414 -6.36 -31.19 0.48
C VAL A 414 -6.85 -30.43 1.71
N ARG A 415 -8.13 -30.67 2.08
CA ARG A 415 -8.77 -30.15 3.29
C ARG A 415 -9.14 -31.29 4.22
N GLU A 416 -9.04 -31.07 5.51
CA GLU A 416 -9.59 -31.98 6.50
C GLU A 416 -11.14 -32.00 6.46
N PRO A 417 -11.80 -33.01 7.05
CA PRO A 417 -13.27 -33.10 7.01
C PRO A 417 -14.01 -31.90 7.60
N ASP A 418 -13.38 -31.17 8.52
CA ASP A 418 -13.90 -29.94 9.11
C ASP A 418 -13.62 -28.69 8.25
N GLY A 419 -12.94 -28.84 7.09
CA GLY A 419 -12.53 -27.76 6.21
C GLY A 419 -11.17 -27.12 6.54
N THR A 420 -10.51 -27.54 7.60
CA THR A 420 -9.15 -27.07 7.96
C THR A 420 -8.16 -27.40 6.84
N VAL A 421 -7.31 -26.45 6.50
CA VAL A 421 -6.16 -26.66 5.59
C VAL A 421 -4.90 -26.80 6.43
N VAL A 422 -4.22 -27.94 6.28
CA VAL A 422 -2.91 -28.16 6.91
C VAL A 422 -1.83 -27.98 5.87
N LEU A 423 -1.04 -26.92 6.00
CA LEU A 423 0.07 -26.59 5.11
C LEU A 423 1.38 -27.07 5.73
N ARG A 424 2.23 -27.69 4.93
CA ARG A 424 3.56 -28.10 5.32
C ARG A 424 4.61 -27.24 4.66
N LEU A 425 5.42 -26.57 5.46
CA LEU A 425 6.54 -25.75 5.02
C LEU A 425 7.83 -26.54 5.22
N SER A 426 8.54 -26.87 4.15
CA SER A 426 9.80 -27.64 4.21
C SER A 426 10.62 -27.44 2.95
N ALA A 427 11.96 -27.61 3.05
CA ALA A 427 12.85 -27.53 1.90
C ALA A 427 12.70 -28.71 0.91
N ARG A 428 12.16 -29.84 1.40
CA ARG A 428 11.90 -31.02 0.56
C ARG A 428 10.41 -31.32 0.54
N PRO A 429 9.85 -31.76 -0.61
CA PRO A 429 8.45 -32.09 -0.68
C PRO A 429 8.10 -33.27 0.26
N PRO A 430 6.94 -33.22 0.91
CA PRO A 430 6.46 -34.34 1.74
C PRO A 430 6.06 -35.51 0.82
N ARG A 431 5.99 -36.71 1.40
CA ARG A 431 5.58 -37.92 0.66
C ARG A 431 4.10 -37.94 0.29
N THR A 432 3.28 -37.19 1.04
CA THR A 432 1.83 -37.11 0.86
C THR A 432 1.39 -35.65 0.79
N ALA A 433 0.20 -35.41 0.25
CA ALA A 433 -0.42 -34.07 0.16
C ALA A 433 0.50 -32.99 -0.47
N ALA A 434 1.14 -33.31 -1.59
CA ALA A 434 2.08 -32.40 -2.27
C ALA A 434 1.46 -31.04 -2.65
N ALA A 435 0.14 -30.94 -2.81
CA ALA A 435 -0.57 -29.70 -3.08
C ALA A 435 -0.53 -28.73 -1.87
N ASN A 436 -0.45 -29.26 -0.64
CA ASN A 436 -0.37 -28.49 0.59
C ASN A 436 1.08 -28.15 0.99
N TRP A 437 2.05 -28.42 0.13
CA TRP A 437 3.44 -28.18 0.40
C TRP A 437 3.86 -26.75 -0.04
N VAL A 438 4.38 -25.99 0.91
CA VAL A 438 5.01 -24.70 0.69
C VAL A 438 6.53 -24.89 0.72
N PRO A 439 7.23 -24.76 -0.42
CA PRO A 439 8.67 -24.89 -0.45
C PRO A 439 9.33 -23.74 0.29
N VAL A 440 10.31 -24.06 1.12
CA VAL A 440 11.10 -23.05 1.84
C VAL A 440 12.59 -23.12 1.42
N PRO A 441 13.34 -22.00 1.50
CA PRO A 441 14.79 -22.01 1.34
C PRO A 441 15.48 -22.94 2.34
N ALA A 442 16.66 -23.45 2.01
CA ALA A 442 17.41 -24.37 2.88
C ALA A 442 17.95 -23.73 4.20
N GLY A 443 18.04 -22.40 4.24
CA GLY A 443 18.51 -21.64 5.42
C GLY A 443 17.40 -20.80 6.05
N PRO A 444 17.76 -19.71 6.76
CA PRO A 444 16.81 -18.82 7.38
C PRO A 444 15.77 -18.28 6.40
N PHE A 445 14.51 -18.24 6.80
CA PHE A 445 13.44 -17.73 5.97
C PHE A 445 12.36 -16.99 6.78
N ARG A 446 11.52 -16.23 6.08
CA ARG A 446 10.26 -15.70 6.58
C ARG A 446 9.10 -16.32 5.83
N ALA A 447 8.00 -16.56 6.52
CA ALA A 447 6.71 -16.91 5.91
C ALA A 447 5.86 -15.65 5.77
N VAL A 448 5.17 -15.50 4.65
CA VAL A 448 4.26 -14.38 4.35
C VAL A 448 2.90 -14.95 4.00
N LEU A 449 1.90 -14.61 4.79
CA LEU A 449 0.51 -14.98 4.58
C LEU A 449 -0.30 -13.75 4.18
N ARG A 450 -0.93 -13.83 3.02
CA ARG A 450 -1.89 -12.83 2.55
C ARG A 450 -3.30 -13.39 2.73
N LEU A 451 -4.19 -12.52 3.22
CA LEU A 451 -5.60 -12.82 3.41
C LEU A 451 -6.42 -11.83 2.57
N TYR A 452 -7.37 -12.34 1.81
CA TYR A 452 -8.28 -11.54 0.98
C TYR A 452 -9.64 -11.41 1.66
N VAL A 453 -10.13 -10.20 1.80
CA VAL A 453 -11.38 -9.85 2.51
C VAL A 453 -11.41 -10.52 3.90
N PRO A 454 -10.43 -10.21 4.76
CA PRO A 454 -10.33 -10.84 6.08
C PRO A 454 -11.49 -10.39 6.98
N GLU A 455 -11.93 -11.27 7.85
CA GLU A 455 -12.83 -10.88 8.94
C GLU A 455 -12.06 -10.04 9.97
N ALA A 456 -12.73 -8.99 10.48
CA ALA A 456 -12.14 -8.17 11.54
C ALA A 456 -11.77 -9.02 12.76
N GLY A 457 -10.51 -8.91 13.20
CA GLY A 457 -10.04 -9.68 14.36
C GLY A 457 -9.62 -11.12 14.06
N TYR A 458 -9.60 -11.57 12.80
CA TYR A 458 -9.06 -12.87 12.44
C TYR A 458 -7.60 -13.02 12.90
N ARG A 459 -7.30 -14.10 13.62
CA ARG A 459 -5.96 -14.38 14.13
C ARG A 459 -5.35 -15.55 13.40
N VAL A 460 -4.18 -15.33 12.81
CA VAL A 460 -3.40 -16.37 12.13
C VAL A 460 -2.79 -17.30 13.18
N PRO A 461 -3.00 -18.63 13.07
CA PRO A 461 -2.34 -19.60 13.93
C PRO A 461 -0.81 -19.61 13.75
N GLY A 462 -0.05 -19.94 14.79
CA GLY A 462 1.40 -20.03 14.71
C GLY A 462 1.88 -21.20 13.85
N LEU A 463 3.05 -21.03 13.25
CA LEU A 463 3.79 -22.14 12.64
C LEU A 463 4.34 -23.07 13.72
N VAL A 464 3.97 -24.34 13.68
CA VAL A 464 4.44 -25.34 14.62
C VAL A 464 5.52 -26.18 13.96
N ARG A 465 6.66 -26.36 14.64
CA ARG A 465 7.72 -27.25 14.15
C ARG A 465 7.19 -28.66 14.02
N ALA A 466 7.33 -29.26 12.86
CA ALA A 466 6.90 -30.61 12.58
C ALA A 466 8.01 -31.61 12.88
N GLU A 467 7.65 -32.83 13.31
CA GLU A 467 8.62 -33.90 13.42
C GLU A 467 9.19 -34.26 12.03
N PRO A 468 10.46 -34.69 11.94
CA PRO A 468 11.04 -35.21 10.70
C PRO A 468 10.26 -36.43 10.20
N GLU A 469 9.97 -36.49 8.89
CA GLU A 469 9.38 -37.68 8.24
C GLU A 469 10.43 -38.74 7.97
#